data_05e66998b1afde63befe866f2cd940a3
#
_entry.id   05e66998b1afde63befe866f2cd940a3
#
_cell.length_a   1.000
_cell.length_b   1.000
_cell.length_c   1.000
_cell.angle_alpha   90.00
_cell.angle_beta   90.00
_cell.angle_gamma   90.00
#
_symmetry.space_group_name_H-M   'P 1'
#
loop_
_entity.id
_entity.type
_entity.pdbx_description
1 polymer ?
#
loop_
_entity_poly.entity_id
_entity_poly.type
_entity_poly.pdbx_seq_one_letter_code
_entity_poly.pdbx_strand_id
1 'polypeptide(L)'
;MSDLPTTARAVIIGGGIIGCSTAYHLGKLGWTDTVLLERKKLTSGTTFHAAGLVGQLRTSANITQLLGYSVDLYNRLAQETGIETGWKMNGGLRL
;
A
#
# COMPACT_ATOMS: atom_id res chain seq x y z
N MET A 1 18.79 9.38 17.89
CA MET A 1 18.04 8.33 17.31
C MET A 1 17.22 7.51 18.33
N SER A 2 16.89 8.00 19.37
CA SER A 2 16.24 7.25 20.43
C SER A 2 14.74 7.53 20.53
N ASP A 3 14.14 7.96 19.43
CA ASP A 3 12.75 8.38 19.45
C ASP A 3 11.77 7.24 19.21
N LEU A 4 12.28 5.99 19.25
CA LEU A 4 11.39 4.84 19.14
C LEU A 4 10.57 4.71 20.42
N PRO A 5 9.26 4.51 20.28
CA PRO A 5 8.43 4.27 21.47
C PRO A 5 8.82 2.96 22.15
N THR A 6 8.59 2.88 23.45
CA THR A 6 8.86 1.65 24.19
C THR A 6 7.77 0.61 24.02
N THR A 7 6.58 1.02 23.58
CA THR A 7 5.46 0.12 23.33
C THR A 7 4.72 0.56 22.08
N ALA A 8 4.10 -0.40 21.41
CA ALA A 8 3.28 -0.11 20.26
C ALA A 8 2.21 -1.21 20.15
N ARG A 9 1.04 -0.86 19.64
CA ARG A 9 -0.02 -1.83 19.42
C ARG A 9 0.31 -2.76 18.26
N ALA A 10 0.98 -2.24 17.25
CA ALA A 10 1.42 -3.03 16.11
C ALA A 10 2.79 -2.55 15.65
N VAL A 11 3.62 -3.49 15.24
CA VAL A 11 4.93 -3.22 14.63
C VAL A 11 4.92 -3.83 13.24
N ILE A 12 5.19 -3.01 12.24
CA ILE A 12 5.23 -3.45 10.84
C ILE A 12 6.68 -3.50 10.41
N ILE A 13 7.13 -4.65 9.97
CA ILE A 13 8.51 -4.82 9.52
C ILE A 13 8.51 -4.84 8.00
N GLY A 14 9.14 -3.84 7.43
CA GLY A 14 9.22 -3.67 5.97
C GLY A 14 8.40 -2.50 5.49
N GLY A 15 9.05 -1.59 4.77
CA GLY A 15 8.45 -0.36 4.24
C GLY A 15 8.18 -0.40 2.75
N GLY A 16 7.82 -1.58 2.22
CA GLY A 16 7.34 -1.71 0.85
C GLY A 16 5.86 -1.37 0.76
N ILE A 17 5.26 -1.72 -0.38
CA ILE A 17 3.84 -1.39 -0.62
C ILE A 17 2.93 -2.08 0.40
N ILE A 18 3.23 -3.32 0.77
CA ILE A 18 2.39 -4.05 1.72
C ILE A 18 2.48 -3.40 3.11
N GLY A 19 3.70 -3.13 3.59
CA GLY A 19 3.88 -2.51 4.90
C GLY A 19 3.29 -1.12 4.97
N CYS A 20 3.53 -0.31 3.96
CA CYS A 20 2.98 1.05 3.91
C CYS A 20 1.46 1.04 3.83
N SER A 21 0.87 0.14 3.03
CA SER A 21 -0.58 0.01 2.93
C SER A 21 -1.19 -0.45 4.26
N THR A 22 -0.52 -1.38 4.94
CA THR A 22 -0.97 -1.84 6.26
C THR A 22 -0.98 -0.69 7.26
N ALA A 23 0.10 0.10 7.31
CA ALA A 23 0.18 1.26 8.20
C ALA A 23 -0.91 2.28 7.88
N TYR A 24 -1.13 2.56 6.61
CA TYR A 24 -2.16 3.49 6.16
C TYR A 24 -3.55 3.05 6.62
N HIS A 25 -3.88 1.77 6.40
CA HIS A 25 -5.20 1.27 6.74
C HIS A 25 -5.40 1.14 8.25
N LEU A 26 -4.36 0.78 9.00
CA LEU A 26 -4.44 0.78 10.46
C LEU A 26 -4.71 2.19 10.98
N GLY A 27 -4.05 3.19 10.40
CA GLY A 27 -4.32 4.58 10.75
C GLY A 27 -5.77 4.97 10.48
N LYS A 28 -6.33 4.55 9.36
CA LYS A 28 -7.73 4.81 9.03
C LYS A 28 -8.69 4.14 10.01
N LEU A 29 -8.29 3.03 10.59
CA LEU A 29 -9.09 2.32 11.60
C LEU A 29 -8.88 2.87 13.02
N GLY A 30 -8.08 3.93 13.16
CA GLY A 30 -7.85 4.56 14.45
C GLY A 30 -6.66 4.02 15.22
N TRP A 31 -5.86 3.16 14.63
CA TRP A 31 -4.66 2.62 15.27
C TRP A 31 -3.48 3.53 14.99
N THR A 32 -3.30 4.53 15.87
CA THR A 32 -2.23 5.50 15.68
C THR A 32 -0.95 5.15 16.43
N ASP A 33 -0.99 4.15 17.31
CA ASP A 33 0.16 3.68 18.07
C ASP A 33 0.84 2.50 17.36
N THR A 34 1.21 2.69 16.10
CA THR A 34 1.89 1.68 15.28
C THR A 34 3.27 2.18 14.89
N VAL A 35 4.19 1.24 14.67
CA VAL A 35 5.57 1.55 14.28
C VAL A 35 5.89 0.77 13.01
N LEU A 36 6.44 1.44 12.02
CA LEU A 36 6.93 0.81 10.80
C LEU A 36 8.45 0.88 10.79
N LEU A 37 9.09 -0.26 10.62
CA LEU A 37 10.55 -0.37 10.60
C LEU A 37 11.01 -0.76 9.20
N GLU A 38 11.94 0.01 8.65
CA GLU A 38 12.54 -0.27 7.36
C GLU A 38 14.05 -0.11 7.49
N ARG A 39 14.79 -1.16 7.09
CA ARG A 39 16.26 -1.16 7.26
C ARG A 39 17.00 -0.26 6.27
N LYS A 40 16.36 0.13 5.19
CA LYS A 40 16.94 0.99 4.15
C LYS A 40 16.02 2.17 3.91
N LYS A 41 15.56 2.36 2.68
CA LYS A 41 14.59 3.38 2.33
C LYS A 41 13.23 2.74 2.08
N LEU A 42 12.16 3.50 2.24
CA LEU A 42 10.84 3.02 1.88
C LEU A 42 10.84 2.59 0.41
N THR A 43 10.21 1.46 0.12
CA THR A 43 10.06 0.89 -1.21
C THR A 43 11.36 0.47 -1.90
N SER A 44 12.46 0.34 -1.16
CA SER A 44 13.77 0.03 -1.77
C SER A 44 13.94 -1.45 -2.17
N GLY A 45 13.06 -2.34 -1.69
CA GLY A 45 13.15 -3.77 -1.98
C GLY A 45 12.29 -4.17 -3.18
N THR A 46 11.46 -5.19 -2.97
CA THR A 46 10.62 -5.78 -4.03
C THR A 46 9.71 -4.74 -4.69
N THR A 47 9.20 -3.79 -3.94
CA THR A 47 8.33 -2.73 -4.48
C THR A 47 9.04 -1.93 -5.57
N PHE A 48 10.32 -1.60 -5.37
CA PHE A 48 11.09 -0.86 -6.36
C PHE A 48 11.25 -1.63 -7.67
N HIS A 49 11.26 -2.96 -7.59
CA HIS A 49 11.44 -3.82 -8.74
C HIS A 49 10.13 -4.26 -9.39
N ALA A 50 9.00 -3.78 -8.89
CA ALA A 50 7.70 -4.16 -9.44
C ALA A 50 7.45 -3.54 -10.82
N ALA A 51 6.65 -4.23 -11.63
CA ALA A 51 6.34 -3.77 -12.98
C ALA A 51 5.40 -2.56 -12.99
N GLY A 52 4.70 -2.32 -11.89
CA GLY A 52 3.78 -1.18 -11.81
C GLY A 52 2.44 -1.44 -12.49
N LEU A 53 2.12 -2.69 -12.76
CA LEU A 53 0.85 -3.07 -13.38
C LEU A 53 -0.18 -3.39 -12.31
N VAL A 54 -1.28 -2.65 -12.28
CA VAL A 54 -2.37 -2.87 -11.33
C VAL A 54 -3.58 -3.37 -12.11
N GLY A 55 -3.82 -4.67 -12.04
CA GLY A 55 -4.94 -5.29 -12.72
C GLY A 55 -6.10 -5.53 -11.78
N GLN A 56 -7.27 -5.84 -12.36
CA GLN A 56 -8.48 -6.06 -11.58
C GLN A 56 -9.11 -7.41 -11.88
N LEU A 57 -9.09 -7.83 -13.14
CA LEU A 57 -9.76 -9.07 -13.58
C LEU A 57 -8.92 -10.29 -13.24
N ARG A 58 -9.50 -11.23 -12.53
CA ARG A 58 -8.88 -12.51 -12.18
C ARG A 58 -9.92 -13.61 -12.25
N THR A 59 -9.45 -14.87 -12.24
CA THR A 59 -10.36 -16.02 -12.25
C THR A 59 -11.07 -16.24 -10.92
N SER A 60 -10.48 -15.79 -9.81
CA SER A 60 -11.09 -15.88 -8.49
C SER A 60 -11.94 -14.65 -8.20
N ALA A 61 -13.19 -14.87 -7.80
CA ALA A 61 -14.08 -13.77 -7.43
C ALA A 61 -13.55 -12.99 -6.24
N ASN A 62 -12.99 -13.68 -5.23
CA ASN A 62 -12.46 -13.01 -4.05
C ASN A 62 -11.26 -12.14 -4.38
N ILE A 63 -10.34 -12.63 -5.23
CA ILE A 63 -9.19 -11.86 -5.66
C ILE A 63 -9.62 -10.67 -6.51
N THR A 64 -10.59 -10.86 -7.41
CA THR A 64 -11.10 -9.75 -8.22
C THR A 64 -11.72 -8.67 -7.34
N GLN A 65 -12.44 -9.06 -6.29
CA GLN A 65 -13.03 -8.10 -5.36
C GLN A 65 -11.95 -7.31 -4.61
N LEU A 66 -10.91 -8.00 -4.13
CA LEU A 66 -9.78 -7.35 -3.45
C LEU A 66 -9.07 -6.36 -4.39
N LEU A 67 -8.82 -6.78 -5.62
CA LEU A 67 -8.16 -5.93 -6.60
C LEU A 67 -9.05 -4.75 -7.01
N GLY A 68 -10.38 -4.94 -7.00
CA GLY A 68 -11.31 -3.85 -7.22
C GLY A 68 -11.18 -2.76 -6.16
N TYR A 69 -11.03 -3.16 -4.89
CA TYR A 69 -10.76 -2.20 -3.83
C TYR A 69 -9.46 -1.45 -4.08
N SER A 70 -8.41 -2.17 -4.52
CA SER A 70 -7.12 -1.54 -4.81
C SER A 70 -7.23 -0.50 -5.92
N VAL A 71 -7.97 -0.80 -6.98
CA VAL A 71 -8.20 0.15 -8.07
C VAL A 71 -8.93 1.39 -7.56
N ASP A 72 -9.98 1.20 -6.76
CA ASP A 72 -10.71 2.32 -6.19
C ASP A 72 -9.81 3.18 -5.30
N LEU A 73 -8.95 2.53 -4.52
CA LEU A 73 -7.99 3.24 -3.67
C LEU A 73 -7.02 4.07 -4.50
N TYR A 74 -6.44 3.49 -5.56
CA TYR A 74 -5.53 4.22 -6.43
C TYR A 74 -6.20 5.42 -7.10
N ASN A 75 -7.47 5.32 -7.44
CA ASN A 75 -8.21 6.43 -8.06
C ASN A 75 -8.35 7.64 -7.12
N ARG A 76 -8.22 7.46 -5.82
CA ARG A 76 -8.41 8.55 -4.85
C ARG A 76 -7.18 8.88 -4.01
N LEU A 77 -6.09 8.10 -4.12
CA LEU A 77 -4.92 8.32 -3.26
C LEU A 77 -4.27 9.68 -3.47
N ALA A 78 -4.11 10.11 -4.70
CA ALA A 78 -3.50 11.42 -4.98
C ALA A 78 -4.31 12.53 -4.35
N GLN A 79 -5.63 12.44 -4.38
CA GLN A 79 -6.51 13.42 -3.79
C GLN A 79 -6.45 13.39 -2.26
N GLU A 80 -6.42 12.20 -1.66
CA GLU A 80 -6.35 12.06 -0.20
C GLU A 80 -5.01 12.52 0.37
N THR A 81 -3.92 12.24 -0.34
CA THR A 81 -2.57 12.50 0.17
C THR A 81 -1.96 13.79 -0.35
N GLY A 82 -2.49 14.34 -1.43
CA GLY A 82 -1.90 15.50 -2.08
C GLY A 82 -0.65 15.18 -2.88
N ILE A 83 -0.32 13.91 -3.05
CA ILE A 83 0.88 13.46 -3.77
C ILE A 83 0.45 12.65 -4.98
N GLU A 84 0.98 13.01 -6.15
CA GLU A 84 0.67 12.32 -7.39
C GLU A 84 1.22 10.90 -7.37
N THR A 85 0.40 9.91 -7.71
CA THR A 85 0.79 8.49 -7.67
C THR A 85 1.29 7.97 -9.00
N GLY A 86 1.09 8.72 -10.08
CA GLY A 86 1.38 8.23 -11.43
C GLY A 86 0.34 7.24 -11.96
N TRP A 87 -0.76 7.07 -11.22
CA TRP A 87 -1.82 6.14 -11.60
C TRP A 87 -2.52 6.59 -12.88
N LYS A 88 -2.64 5.67 -13.82
CA LYS A 88 -3.37 5.91 -15.06
C LYS A 88 -4.28 4.72 -15.32
N MET A 89 -5.57 4.98 -15.49
CA MET A 89 -6.56 3.94 -15.72
C MET A 89 -6.85 3.86 -17.21
N ASN A 90 -6.06 3.09 -17.93
CA ASN A 90 -6.17 2.98 -19.37
C ASN A 90 -6.63 1.60 -19.84
N GLY A 91 -7.11 0.77 -18.91
CA GLY A 91 -7.72 -0.50 -19.23
C GLY A 91 -6.72 -1.58 -19.58
N GLY A 92 -7.24 -2.76 -19.89
CA GLY A 92 -6.43 -3.91 -20.28
C GLY A 92 -7.28 -4.90 -21.05
N LEU A 93 -6.60 -5.78 -21.80
CA LEU A 93 -7.25 -6.82 -22.56
C LEU A 93 -6.57 -8.15 -22.25
N ARG A 94 -7.37 -9.16 -21.92
CA ARG A 94 -6.87 -10.50 -21.64
C ARG A 94 -7.40 -11.43 -22.71
N LEU A 95 -6.49 -12.02 -23.46
CA LEU A 95 -6.81 -12.97 -24.54
C LEU A 95 -6.81 -14.41 -24.04
#